data_57e5072cfce5b82786e40e4f44f03c6d
#
_entry.id   57e5072cfce5b82786e40e4f44f03c6d
#
_cell.length_a   1.000
_cell.length_b   1.000
_cell.length_c   1.000
_cell.angle_alpha   90.00
_cell.angle_beta   90.00
_cell.angle_gamma   90.00
#
_symmetry.space_group_name_H-M   'P 1'
#
loop_
_entity.id
_entity.type
_entity.pdbx_description
1 polymer ?
#
loop_
_entity_poly.entity_id
_entity_poly.type
_entity_poly.pdbx_seq_one_letter_code
_entity_poly.pdbx_strand_id
1 'polypeptide(L)'
;MVEFYGFSKECLNIIDMENFSELIRLRRSTRKFTDEELTQEQVEMLLRAALMSPSSKRSNGWQFVVVDDKEMLAKLAQCKEAGAGLIAGAALAIVVLADPLVSDVWIEDASVASLMIQLQAEDLGLGSCWVQVRERFTADGIQADEVVRDLLDIPLQLQVLSIIAVGHKGQERKPFDEANLQWEKVHINKY
;
A
#
# COMPACT_ATOMS: atom_id res chain seq x y z
N MET A 1 0.53 -28.18 23.62
CA MET A 1 0.62 -27.07 24.59
C MET A 1 1.86 -26.29 24.15
N VAL A 2 1.67 -25.25 23.32
CA VAL A 2 2.76 -24.40 22.80
C VAL A 2 2.71 -23.11 23.62
N GLU A 3 3.76 -22.88 24.39
CA GLU A 3 3.91 -21.68 25.21
C GLU A 3 4.08 -20.47 24.32
N PHE A 4 3.17 -19.51 24.44
CA PHE A 4 3.32 -18.19 23.86
C PHE A 4 4.36 -17.40 24.66
N TYR A 5 5.50 -17.11 24.03
CA TYR A 5 6.50 -16.20 24.58
C TYR A 5 5.89 -14.81 24.76
N GLY A 6 5.97 -14.32 26.01
CA GLY A 6 5.50 -13.01 26.38
C GLY A 6 6.28 -11.92 25.66
N PHE A 7 5.59 -11.14 24.86
CA PHE A 7 6.13 -9.92 24.27
C PHE A 7 6.24 -8.83 25.35
N SER A 8 7.46 -8.36 25.61
CA SER A 8 7.68 -7.18 26.43
C SER A 8 7.35 -5.92 25.62
N LYS A 9 6.57 -5.01 26.21
CA LYS A 9 6.12 -3.74 25.61
C LYS A 9 7.25 -2.72 25.33
N GLU A 10 8.51 -3.07 25.51
CA GLU A 10 9.61 -2.10 25.56
C GLU A 10 10.39 -1.89 24.26
N CYS A 11 10.05 -2.58 23.16
CA CYS A 11 10.84 -2.51 21.91
C CYS A 11 10.15 -1.86 20.71
N LEU A 12 8.92 -1.39 20.84
CA LEU A 12 8.23 -0.71 19.75
C LEU A 12 7.92 0.73 20.20
N ASN A 13 8.46 1.72 19.50
CA ASN A 13 7.86 3.04 19.41
C ASN A 13 6.53 2.92 18.64
N ILE A 14 5.64 2.04 19.12
CA ILE A 14 4.27 1.98 18.67
C ILE A 14 3.67 3.28 19.15
N ILE A 15 3.28 4.14 18.24
CA ILE A 15 2.31 5.18 18.52
C ILE A 15 1.13 4.42 19.13
N ASP A 16 0.89 4.63 20.42
CA ASP A 16 -0.26 4.04 21.14
C ASP A 16 -1.51 4.69 20.54
N MET A 17 -1.96 4.14 19.42
CA MET A 17 -3.13 4.67 18.71
C MET A 17 -4.36 4.18 19.43
N GLU A 18 -4.87 5.03 20.33
CA GLU A 18 -6.01 4.73 21.18
C GLU A 18 -7.28 4.41 20.40
N ASN A 19 -7.37 4.80 19.09
CA ASN A 19 -8.52 4.47 18.29
C ASN A 19 -8.29 4.59 16.76
N PHE A 20 -9.13 3.90 16.01
CA PHE A 20 -9.10 3.86 14.55
C PHE A 20 -9.34 5.24 13.89
N SER A 21 -10.12 6.12 14.53
CA SER A 21 -10.39 7.47 13.99
C SER A 21 -9.11 8.32 13.92
N GLU A 22 -8.24 8.19 14.93
CA GLU A 22 -6.95 8.88 14.92
C GLU A 22 -6.02 8.33 13.83
N LEU A 23 -6.00 7.01 13.63
CA LEU A 23 -5.26 6.37 12.53
C LEU A 23 -5.65 6.95 11.18
N ILE A 24 -6.95 7.06 10.91
CA ILE A 24 -7.46 7.63 9.65
C ILE A 24 -7.02 9.09 9.51
N ARG A 25 -7.08 9.87 10.57
CA ARG A 25 -6.72 11.29 10.59
C ARG A 25 -5.23 11.52 10.34
N LEU A 26 -4.37 10.68 10.92
CA LEU A 26 -2.91 10.75 10.81
C LEU A 26 -2.40 10.23 9.47
N ARG A 27 -3.02 9.18 8.91
CA ARG A 27 -2.57 8.57 7.65
C ARG A 27 -2.54 9.60 6.52
N ARG A 28 -1.35 9.85 5.98
CA ARG A 28 -1.13 10.75 4.84
C ARG A 28 -0.25 10.06 3.79
N SER A 29 -0.36 10.48 2.53
CA SER A 29 0.56 10.03 1.49
C SER A 29 1.94 10.61 1.72
N THR A 30 2.90 9.77 2.10
CA THR A 30 4.30 10.10 2.30
C THR A 30 5.07 9.81 1.01
N ARG A 31 5.80 10.78 0.48
CA ARG A 31 6.52 10.70 -0.81
C ARG A 31 8.02 10.88 -0.68
N LYS A 32 8.50 11.12 0.54
CA LYS A 32 9.93 11.16 0.87
C LYS A 32 10.16 10.22 2.03
N PHE A 33 11.09 9.33 1.85
CA PHE A 33 11.47 8.33 2.84
C PHE A 33 12.91 8.56 3.26
N THR A 34 13.31 8.01 4.40
CA THR A 34 14.71 7.92 4.81
C THR A 34 15.34 6.67 4.19
N ASP A 35 16.66 6.54 4.30
CA ASP A 35 17.39 5.36 3.81
C ASP A 35 17.32 4.17 4.78
N GLU A 36 16.58 4.29 5.88
CA GLU A 36 16.42 3.25 6.88
C GLU A 36 15.59 2.09 6.32
N GLU A 37 16.10 0.89 6.49
CA GLU A 37 15.43 -0.34 6.06
C GLU A 37 14.29 -0.71 7.03
N LEU A 38 13.30 -1.43 6.53
CA LEU A 38 12.25 -2.00 7.37
C LEU A 38 12.76 -3.28 8.05
N THR A 39 12.32 -3.49 9.29
CA THR A 39 12.56 -4.77 9.96
C THR A 39 11.70 -5.86 9.36
N GLN A 40 12.14 -7.11 9.48
CA GLN A 40 11.36 -8.26 9.03
C GLN A 40 9.96 -8.29 9.67
N GLU A 41 9.85 -7.92 10.95
CA GLU A 41 8.58 -7.87 11.67
C GLU A 41 7.63 -6.81 11.06
N GLN A 42 8.14 -5.63 10.73
CA GLN A 42 7.35 -4.59 10.07
C GLN A 42 6.83 -5.06 8.70
N VAL A 43 7.68 -5.70 7.90
CA VAL A 43 7.27 -6.26 6.60
C VAL A 43 6.20 -7.34 6.79
N GLU A 44 6.37 -8.23 7.76
CA GLU A 44 5.39 -9.28 8.06
C GLU A 44 4.04 -8.68 8.49
N MET A 45 4.03 -7.65 9.33
CA MET A 45 2.80 -6.98 9.76
C MET A 45 2.06 -6.32 8.59
N LEU A 46 2.77 -5.68 7.66
CA LEU A 46 2.19 -5.11 6.43
C LEU A 46 1.53 -6.20 5.57
N LEU A 47 2.21 -7.32 5.38
CA LEU A 47 1.68 -8.44 4.59
C LEU A 47 0.51 -9.14 5.27
N ARG A 48 0.53 -9.25 6.59
CA ARG A 48 -0.62 -9.77 7.36
C ARG A 48 -1.85 -8.89 7.17
N ALA A 49 -1.71 -7.56 7.21
CA ALA A 49 -2.81 -6.64 6.96
C ALA A 49 -3.36 -6.80 5.53
N ALA A 50 -2.48 -6.96 4.52
CA ALA A 50 -2.87 -7.24 3.15
C ALA A 50 -3.66 -8.55 3.03
N LEU A 51 -3.16 -9.65 3.61
CA LEU A 51 -3.76 -10.98 3.56
C LEU A 51 -5.06 -11.10 4.39
N MET A 52 -5.26 -10.25 5.39
CA MET A 52 -6.51 -10.15 6.16
C MET A 52 -7.55 -9.25 5.50
N SER A 53 -7.25 -8.65 4.35
CA SER A 53 -8.18 -7.81 3.63
C SER A 53 -9.43 -8.59 3.23
N PRO A 54 -10.63 -8.03 3.42
CA PRO A 54 -11.85 -8.65 2.92
C PRO A 54 -11.89 -8.65 1.39
N SER A 55 -12.54 -9.64 0.81
CA SER A 55 -12.81 -9.72 -0.63
C SER A 55 -14.24 -10.16 -0.90
N SER A 56 -14.74 -9.82 -2.09
CA SER A 56 -16.07 -10.27 -2.55
C SER A 56 -16.15 -11.78 -2.53
N LYS A 57 -17.23 -12.31 -1.93
CA LYS A 57 -17.51 -13.76 -1.82
C LYS A 57 -16.34 -14.58 -1.22
N ARG A 58 -15.41 -13.92 -0.53
CA ARG A 58 -14.14 -14.51 -0.05
C ARG A 58 -13.31 -15.12 -1.19
N SER A 59 -13.33 -14.48 -2.35
CA SER A 59 -12.59 -14.94 -3.53
C SER A 59 -11.07 -14.94 -3.29
N ASN A 60 -10.56 -13.97 -2.49
CA ASN A 60 -9.15 -13.78 -2.20
C ASN A 60 -8.29 -13.79 -3.47
N GLY A 61 -8.82 -13.18 -4.54
CA GLY A 61 -8.18 -13.14 -5.86
C GLY A 61 -6.97 -12.22 -5.95
N TRP A 62 -6.71 -11.41 -4.92
CA TRP A 62 -5.54 -10.54 -4.83
C TRP A 62 -4.27 -11.36 -4.55
N GLN A 63 -3.16 -10.86 -5.08
CA GLN A 63 -1.81 -11.36 -4.84
C GLN A 63 -0.86 -10.18 -4.61
N PHE A 64 0.30 -10.45 -4.06
CA PHE A 64 1.25 -9.40 -3.70
C PHE A 64 2.66 -9.80 -4.11
N VAL A 65 3.40 -8.89 -4.75
CA VAL A 65 4.84 -9.02 -4.95
C VAL A 65 5.51 -7.98 -4.07
N VAL A 66 6.46 -8.43 -3.26
CA VAL A 66 7.25 -7.59 -2.34
C VAL A 66 8.60 -7.33 -2.97
N VAL A 67 8.99 -6.06 -3.05
CA VAL A 67 10.26 -5.64 -3.65
C VAL A 67 10.99 -4.74 -2.66
N ASP A 68 12.17 -5.15 -2.22
CA ASP A 68 13.11 -4.40 -1.38
C ASP A 68 14.47 -4.17 -2.06
N ASP A 69 14.70 -4.83 -3.19
CA ASP A 69 15.90 -4.63 -4.00
C ASP A 69 15.95 -3.22 -4.60
N LYS A 70 17.00 -2.47 -4.30
CA LYS A 70 17.15 -1.06 -4.68
C LYS A 70 17.20 -0.83 -6.19
N GLU A 71 17.76 -1.77 -6.96
CA GLU A 71 17.79 -1.65 -8.42
C GLU A 71 16.40 -1.89 -9.01
N MET A 72 15.66 -2.84 -8.48
CA MET A 72 14.29 -3.11 -8.90
C MET A 72 13.34 -1.96 -8.50
N LEU A 73 13.48 -1.38 -7.29
CA LEU A 73 12.74 -0.19 -6.89
C LEU A 73 13.00 0.99 -7.84
N ALA A 74 14.25 1.19 -8.27
CA ALA A 74 14.59 2.22 -9.23
C ALA A 74 13.98 1.98 -10.63
N LYS A 75 13.87 0.72 -11.07
CA LYS A 75 13.17 0.35 -12.32
C LYS A 75 11.67 0.58 -12.20
N LEU A 76 11.04 0.14 -11.12
CA LEU A 76 9.61 0.35 -10.84
C LEU A 76 9.25 1.83 -10.76
N ALA A 77 10.15 2.69 -10.30
CA ALA A 77 9.97 4.14 -10.25
C ALA A 77 9.79 4.78 -11.63
N GLN A 78 10.11 4.05 -12.71
CA GLN A 78 9.99 4.49 -14.11
C GLN A 78 8.85 3.78 -14.87
N CYS A 79 8.03 2.99 -14.20
CA CYS A 79 6.97 2.20 -14.83
C CYS A 79 5.89 3.03 -15.54
N LYS A 80 5.82 4.32 -15.30
CA LYS A 80 4.88 5.26 -15.93
C LYS A 80 5.46 6.66 -16.06
N GLU A 81 4.85 7.49 -16.90
CA GLU A 81 5.32 8.85 -17.23
C GLU A 81 5.50 9.74 -15.99
N ALA A 82 4.59 9.70 -15.03
CA ALA A 82 4.63 10.59 -13.86
C ALA A 82 4.12 9.93 -12.56
N GLY A 83 4.67 10.37 -11.42
CA GLY A 83 4.16 10.04 -10.09
C GLY A 83 4.57 8.66 -9.55
N ALA A 84 5.50 7.95 -10.19
CA ALA A 84 6.11 6.72 -9.69
C ALA A 84 7.49 6.95 -9.06
N GLY A 85 8.16 8.07 -9.34
CA GLY A 85 9.53 8.34 -8.93
C GLY A 85 9.83 8.19 -7.43
N LEU A 86 8.79 8.35 -6.59
CA LEU A 86 8.91 8.17 -5.13
C LEU A 86 9.27 6.72 -4.73
N ILE A 87 9.02 5.72 -5.59
CA ILE A 87 9.32 4.30 -5.33
C ILE A 87 10.83 4.10 -5.16
N ALA A 88 11.67 4.79 -5.93
CA ALA A 88 13.12 4.66 -5.85
C ALA A 88 13.70 5.00 -4.46
N GLY A 89 13.02 5.86 -3.69
CA GLY A 89 13.43 6.23 -2.34
C GLY A 89 12.73 5.44 -1.24
N ALA A 90 11.85 4.50 -1.57
CA ALA A 90 11.19 3.67 -0.59
C ALA A 90 12.12 2.58 -0.03
N ALA A 91 11.83 2.12 1.19
CA ALA A 91 12.49 0.93 1.75
C ALA A 91 11.88 -0.35 1.16
N LEU A 92 10.58 -0.31 0.82
CA LEU A 92 9.80 -1.43 0.33
C LEU A 92 8.75 -0.96 -0.67
N ALA A 93 8.47 -1.77 -1.69
CA ALA A 93 7.30 -1.64 -2.54
C ALA A 93 6.47 -2.93 -2.49
N ILE A 94 5.17 -2.82 -2.24
CA ILE A 94 4.23 -3.93 -2.31
C ILE A 94 3.38 -3.71 -3.56
N VAL A 95 3.60 -4.54 -4.58
CA VAL A 95 2.81 -4.53 -5.82
C VAL A 95 1.53 -5.32 -5.56
N VAL A 96 0.40 -4.65 -5.74
CA VAL A 96 -0.93 -5.25 -5.51
C VAL A 96 -1.55 -5.59 -6.85
N LEU A 97 -1.83 -6.87 -7.02
CA LEU A 97 -2.38 -7.45 -8.26
C LEU A 97 -3.52 -8.40 -7.93
N ALA A 98 -4.32 -8.73 -8.92
CA ALA A 98 -5.40 -9.69 -8.78
C ALA A 98 -5.69 -10.41 -10.10
N ASP A 99 -6.38 -11.54 -10.00
CA ASP A 99 -6.89 -12.29 -11.14
C ASP A 99 -8.34 -11.86 -11.45
N PRO A 100 -8.60 -11.19 -12.57
CA PRO A 100 -9.95 -10.80 -12.99
C PRO A 100 -10.89 -11.98 -13.26
N LEU A 101 -10.34 -13.19 -13.47
CA LEU A 101 -11.15 -14.39 -13.68
C LEU A 101 -11.65 -14.98 -12.35
N VAL A 102 -10.98 -14.65 -11.24
CA VAL A 102 -11.39 -15.09 -9.89
C VAL A 102 -12.46 -14.17 -9.30
N SER A 103 -12.40 -12.87 -9.56
CA SER A 103 -13.33 -11.89 -9.04
C SER A 103 -13.66 -10.83 -10.08
N ASP A 104 -14.94 -10.64 -10.36
CA ASP A 104 -15.45 -9.57 -11.24
C ASP A 104 -15.32 -8.17 -10.61
N VAL A 105 -15.11 -8.10 -9.30
CA VAL A 105 -14.83 -6.89 -8.52
C VAL A 105 -13.39 -6.87 -7.98
N TRP A 106 -12.46 -7.42 -8.75
CA TRP A 106 -11.05 -7.51 -8.37
C TRP A 106 -10.40 -6.14 -8.07
N ILE A 107 -10.89 -5.08 -8.72
CA ILE A 107 -10.38 -3.72 -8.51
C ILE A 107 -10.72 -3.24 -7.10
N GLU A 108 -11.95 -3.44 -6.66
CA GLU A 108 -12.42 -3.10 -5.33
C GLU A 108 -11.69 -3.92 -4.28
N ASP A 109 -11.60 -5.25 -4.49
CA ASP A 109 -10.91 -6.17 -3.59
C ASP A 109 -9.43 -5.76 -3.41
N ALA A 110 -8.71 -5.52 -4.51
CA ALA A 110 -7.31 -5.09 -4.50
C ALA A 110 -7.13 -3.66 -3.94
N SER A 111 -8.13 -2.77 -4.12
CA SER A 111 -8.11 -1.43 -3.54
C SER A 111 -8.25 -1.46 -2.03
N VAL A 112 -9.10 -2.32 -1.49
CA VAL A 112 -9.24 -2.50 -0.04
C VAL A 112 -7.95 -3.06 0.54
N ALA A 113 -7.32 -4.07 -0.09
CA ALA A 113 -6.03 -4.60 0.34
C ALA A 113 -4.93 -3.52 0.34
N SER A 114 -4.88 -2.70 -0.69
CA SER A 114 -3.96 -1.57 -0.78
C SER A 114 -4.15 -0.56 0.37
N LEU A 115 -5.40 -0.30 0.76
CA LEU A 115 -5.71 0.58 1.90
C LEU A 115 -5.30 -0.06 3.23
N MET A 116 -5.54 -1.35 3.42
CA MET A 116 -5.14 -2.07 4.63
C MET A 116 -3.63 -2.00 4.85
N ILE A 117 -2.82 -2.15 3.79
CA ILE A 117 -1.36 -1.96 3.86
C ILE A 117 -1.01 -0.55 4.33
N GLN A 118 -1.67 0.48 3.80
CA GLN A 118 -1.38 1.87 4.16
C GLN A 118 -1.79 2.20 5.61
N LEU A 119 -2.89 1.64 6.10
CA LEU A 119 -3.32 1.81 7.49
C LEU A 119 -2.33 1.12 8.44
N GLN A 120 -1.89 -0.10 8.10
CA GLN A 120 -0.89 -0.80 8.90
C GLN A 120 0.47 -0.09 8.87
N ALA A 121 0.85 0.51 7.75
CA ALA A 121 2.07 1.33 7.68
C ALA A 121 2.00 2.52 8.64
N GLU A 122 0.86 3.23 8.68
CA GLU A 122 0.66 4.34 9.61
C GLU A 122 0.68 3.88 11.08
N ASP A 123 0.04 2.75 11.39
CA ASP A 123 0.02 2.12 12.71
C ASP A 123 1.44 1.77 13.22
N LEU A 124 2.31 1.39 12.30
CA LEU A 124 3.74 1.12 12.56
C LEU A 124 4.61 2.39 12.61
N GLY A 125 4.02 3.58 12.48
CA GLY A 125 4.75 4.85 12.39
C GLY A 125 5.47 5.06 11.05
N LEU A 126 5.26 4.16 10.08
CA LEU A 126 5.85 4.23 8.75
C LEU A 126 5.07 5.20 7.85
N GLY A 127 5.74 5.66 6.79
CA GLY A 127 5.10 6.38 5.69
C GLY A 127 4.72 5.43 4.57
N SER A 128 3.60 5.72 3.90
CA SER A 128 3.21 5.00 2.70
C SER A 128 2.63 5.91 1.63
N CYS A 129 2.71 5.48 0.37
CA CYS A 129 2.06 6.16 -0.74
C CYS A 129 1.53 5.15 -1.76
N TRP A 130 0.27 5.33 -2.15
CA TRP A 130 -0.32 4.62 -3.29
C TRP A 130 0.20 5.19 -4.60
N VAL A 131 0.79 4.34 -5.42
CA VAL A 131 1.17 4.62 -6.80
C VAL A 131 0.23 3.86 -7.72
N GLN A 132 -0.66 4.57 -8.40
CA GLN A 132 -1.59 3.97 -9.35
C GLN A 132 -0.83 3.42 -10.56
N VAL A 133 -1.12 2.16 -10.93
CA VAL A 133 -0.56 1.47 -12.10
C VAL A 133 -1.65 1.24 -13.15
N ARG A 134 -2.77 0.65 -12.75
CA ARG A 134 -3.91 0.39 -13.66
C ARG A 134 -4.34 1.67 -14.38
N GLU A 135 -4.51 1.56 -15.71
CA GLU A 135 -4.88 2.70 -16.59
C GLU A 135 -3.90 3.88 -16.49
N ARG A 136 -2.62 3.58 -16.34
CA ARG A 136 -1.52 4.54 -16.49
C ARG A 136 -0.59 4.06 -17.59
N PHE A 137 0.16 4.99 -18.15
CA PHE A 137 0.98 4.75 -19.32
C PHE A 137 2.38 5.37 -19.14
N THR A 138 3.35 4.83 -19.83
CA THR A 138 4.66 5.46 -20.04
C THR A 138 4.51 6.64 -21.02
N ALA A 139 5.56 7.44 -21.16
CA ALA A 139 5.61 8.52 -22.16
C ALA A 139 5.42 8.01 -23.61
N ASP A 140 5.82 6.77 -23.87
CA ASP A 140 5.70 6.12 -25.19
C ASP A 140 4.34 5.42 -25.38
N GLY A 141 3.42 5.55 -24.43
CA GLY A 141 2.06 5.00 -24.51
C GLY A 141 1.92 3.52 -24.15
N ILE A 142 2.96 2.89 -23.59
CA ILE A 142 2.89 1.51 -23.06
C ILE A 142 2.14 1.50 -21.75
N GLN A 143 1.29 0.51 -21.51
CA GLN A 143 0.56 0.39 -20.26
C GLN A 143 1.53 0.12 -19.09
N ALA A 144 1.40 0.89 -18.01
CA ALA A 144 2.25 0.74 -16.82
C ALA A 144 2.11 -0.66 -16.16
N ASP A 145 0.93 -1.26 -16.26
CA ASP A 145 0.67 -2.63 -15.83
C ASP A 145 1.55 -3.65 -16.60
N GLU A 146 1.68 -3.50 -17.91
CA GLU A 146 2.53 -4.33 -18.75
C GLU A 146 4.01 -4.18 -18.34
N VAL A 147 4.48 -2.94 -18.19
CA VAL A 147 5.86 -2.68 -17.73
C VAL A 147 6.16 -3.33 -16.37
N VAL A 148 5.24 -3.22 -15.41
CA VAL A 148 5.43 -3.82 -14.08
C VAL A 148 5.40 -5.35 -14.15
N ARG A 149 4.52 -5.94 -14.98
CA ARG A 149 4.48 -7.39 -15.17
C ARG A 149 5.78 -7.92 -15.79
N ASP A 150 6.30 -7.24 -16.80
CA ASP A 150 7.56 -7.63 -17.46
C ASP A 150 8.76 -7.51 -16.51
N LEU A 151 8.82 -6.47 -15.67
CA LEU A 151 9.89 -6.27 -14.71
C LEU A 151 9.93 -7.34 -13.62
N LEU A 152 8.78 -7.89 -13.25
CA LEU A 152 8.63 -8.79 -12.11
C LEU A 152 8.23 -10.22 -12.48
N ASP A 153 8.26 -10.58 -13.77
CA ASP A 153 7.86 -11.88 -14.31
C ASP A 153 6.44 -12.30 -13.86
N ILE A 154 5.51 -11.32 -13.77
CA ILE A 154 4.13 -11.56 -13.34
C ILE A 154 3.35 -12.20 -14.48
N PRO A 155 2.65 -13.34 -14.23
CA PRO A 155 1.84 -14.02 -15.23
C PRO A 155 0.77 -13.12 -15.87
N LEU A 156 0.53 -13.30 -17.17
CA LEU A 156 -0.37 -12.47 -17.99
C LEU A 156 -1.82 -12.43 -17.48
N GLN A 157 -2.29 -13.47 -16.79
CA GLN A 157 -3.63 -13.50 -16.22
C GLN A 157 -3.83 -12.56 -15.04
N LEU A 158 -2.73 -12.11 -14.40
CA LEU A 158 -2.79 -11.20 -13.28
C LEU A 158 -2.70 -9.75 -13.76
N GLN A 159 -3.54 -8.88 -13.19
CA GLN A 159 -3.57 -7.46 -13.48
C GLN A 159 -3.01 -6.67 -12.29
N VAL A 160 -2.12 -5.72 -12.56
CA VAL A 160 -1.55 -4.87 -11.52
C VAL A 160 -2.44 -3.66 -11.28
N LEU A 161 -2.95 -3.51 -10.06
CA LEU A 161 -3.74 -2.35 -9.67
C LEU A 161 -2.87 -1.16 -9.29
N SER A 162 -1.96 -1.39 -8.36
CA SER A 162 -1.17 -0.34 -7.70
C SER A 162 0.14 -0.87 -7.12
N ILE A 163 1.02 0.05 -6.78
CA ILE A 163 2.21 -0.22 -5.97
C ILE A 163 2.10 0.63 -4.70
N ILE A 164 2.21 0.02 -3.54
CA ILE A 164 2.28 0.72 -2.26
C ILE A 164 3.75 0.85 -1.87
N ALA A 165 4.28 2.05 -2.02
CA ALA A 165 5.62 2.39 -1.56
C ALA A 165 5.59 2.63 -0.06
N VAL A 166 6.50 2.01 0.71
CA VAL A 166 6.56 2.08 2.18
C VAL A 166 8.00 2.36 2.61
N GLY A 167 8.16 3.10 3.71
CA GLY A 167 9.45 3.38 4.32
C GLY A 167 9.31 4.29 5.54
N HIS A 168 10.40 4.54 6.23
CA HIS A 168 10.41 5.51 7.33
C HIS A 168 10.18 6.92 6.80
N LYS A 169 9.37 7.72 7.52
CA LYS A 169 8.95 9.05 7.07
C LYS A 169 10.13 10.01 6.97
N GLY A 170 10.52 10.40 5.76
CA GLY A 170 11.53 11.43 5.48
C GLY A 170 10.96 12.85 5.42
N GLN A 171 9.67 13.02 5.70
CA GLN A 171 8.99 14.30 5.81
C GLN A 171 7.79 14.20 6.74
N GLU A 172 7.56 15.22 7.52
CA GLU A 172 6.31 15.34 8.28
C GLU A 172 5.15 15.78 7.38
N ARG A 173 3.98 15.24 7.66
CA ARG A 173 2.72 15.62 7.02
C ARG A 173 1.73 15.99 8.12
N LYS A 174 1.08 17.16 7.96
CA LYS A 174 0.01 17.56 8.87
C LYS A 174 -1.11 16.50 8.81
N PRO A 175 -1.70 16.13 9.93
CA PRO A 175 -2.91 15.34 9.98
C PRO A 175 -4.01 15.93 9.10
N PHE A 176 -5.00 15.10 8.73
CA PHE A 176 -6.17 15.61 8.04
C PHE A 176 -6.88 16.63 8.95
N ASP A 177 -7.22 17.77 8.40
CA ASP A 177 -7.97 18.81 9.12
C ASP A 177 -9.48 18.54 8.92
N GLU A 178 -10.15 18.15 9.99
CA GLU A 178 -11.58 17.82 9.98
C GLU A 178 -12.48 19.01 9.58
N ALA A 179 -11.99 20.23 9.70
CA ALA A 179 -12.71 21.40 9.19
C ALA A 179 -12.87 21.40 7.65
N ASN A 180 -12.08 20.57 6.95
CA ASN A 180 -12.18 20.40 5.50
C ASN A 180 -13.04 19.19 5.07
N LEU A 181 -13.80 18.59 6.00
CA LEU A 181 -14.76 17.54 5.66
C LEU A 181 -15.89 18.11 4.80
N GLN A 182 -16.13 17.48 3.67
CA GLN A 182 -17.11 17.91 2.67
C GLN A 182 -18.49 17.31 2.99
N TRP A 183 -19.09 17.73 4.07
CA TRP A 183 -20.39 17.24 4.54
C TRP A 183 -21.52 17.43 3.53
N GLU A 184 -21.39 18.40 2.63
CA GLU A 184 -22.32 18.65 1.52
C GLU A 184 -22.39 17.49 0.51
N LYS A 185 -21.45 16.54 0.57
CA LYS A 185 -21.44 15.31 -0.25
C LYS A 185 -22.18 14.14 0.41
N VAL A 186 -22.69 14.33 1.61
CA VAL A 186 -23.45 13.29 2.34
C VAL A 186 -24.94 13.57 2.20
N HIS A 187 -25.64 12.68 1.52
CA HIS A 187 -27.09 12.77 1.31
C HIS A 187 -27.78 11.69 2.16
N ILE A 188 -28.83 12.09 2.89
CA ILE A 188 -29.58 11.18 3.77
C ILE A 188 -30.87 10.80 3.09
N ASN A 189 -31.10 9.51 2.91
CA ASN A 189 -32.25 8.86 2.28
C ASN A 189 -32.42 9.12 0.78
N LYS A 190 -32.09 10.30 0.29
CA LYS A 190 -32.19 10.68 -1.14
C LYS A 190 -31.03 11.59 -1.49
N TYR A 191 -30.64 11.56 -2.77
CA TYR A 191 -29.73 12.52 -3.37
C TYR A 191 -30.39 13.88 -3.50
#